data_8e936521760369ebdfe974ffc50947b0
#
_entry.id   8e936521760369ebdfe974ffc50947b0
#
_cell.length_a   1.000
_cell.length_b   1.000
_cell.length_c   1.000
_cell.angle_alpha   90.00
_cell.angle_beta   90.00
_cell.angle_gamma   90.00
#
_symmetry.space_group_name_H-M   'P 1'
#
loop_
_entity.id
_entity.type
_entity.pdbx_description
1 polymer ?
#
loop_
_entity_poly.entity_id
_entity_poly.type
_entity_poly.pdbx_seq_one_letter_code
_entity_poly.pdbx_strand_id
1 'polypeptide(L)'
;MGDNADRFVLLDRDGVINEDRPGSVRSESDFVFLPHAPEAIAELNHKGYRVLVVTNQACVGRGELTLDELERIHKSMLGDVRAAGGEIERIYVCPHTDEEECDCRKPRPGLLTRAQQDFGFEPSQTWMIGDAGRDVAAAIAAGVRPALVRAGKDPAYRAPTDVPVFDDLMDFARQISAIM
;
A
#
# COMPACT_ATOMS: atom_id res chain seq x y z
N MET A 1 9.97 -29.75 -9.24
CA MET A 1 9.97 -28.92 -8.04
C MET A 1 9.79 -27.50 -8.57
N GLY A 2 8.57 -26.97 -8.50
CA GLY A 2 8.30 -25.62 -8.98
C GLY A 2 8.96 -24.62 -8.05
N ASP A 3 9.76 -23.71 -8.58
CA ASP A 3 10.24 -22.52 -7.89
C ASP A 3 9.00 -21.76 -7.40
N ASN A 4 8.63 -21.96 -6.15
CA ASN A 4 7.62 -21.16 -5.50
C ASN A 4 8.31 -19.87 -5.03
N ALA A 5 8.72 -19.05 -6.02
CA ALA A 5 9.24 -17.74 -5.71
C ALA A 5 8.14 -16.98 -4.92
N ASP A 6 8.50 -16.46 -3.77
CA ASP A 6 7.58 -15.67 -2.94
C ASP A 6 6.99 -14.53 -3.76
N ARG A 7 5.66 -14.50 -3.89
CA ARG A 7 4.93 -13.46 -4.63
C ARG A 7 4.51 -12.35 -3.69
N PHE A 8 4.77 -11.11 -4.08
CA PHE A 8 4.51 -9.95 -3.23
C PHE A 8 3.51 -8.99 -3.85
N VAL A 9 2.73 -8.36 -2.97
CA VAL A 9 1.89 -7.20 -3.28
C VAL A 9 2.20 -6.11 -2.26
N LEU A 10 2.53 -4.93 -2.74
CA LEU A 10 2.74 -3.73 -1.94
C LEU A 10 1.48 -2.87 -2.03
N LEU A 11 0.98 -2.41 -0.89
CA LEU A 11 -0.23 -1.59 -0.80
C LEU A 11 0.10 -0.21 -0.25
N ASP A 12 -0.45 0.85 -0.83
CA ASP A 12 -0.61 2.09 -0.07
C ASP A 12 -1.62 1.86 1.07
N ARG A 13 -1.61 2.70 2.08
CA ARG A 13 -2.53 2.61 3.21
C ARG A 13 -3.77 3.45 2.95
N ASP A 14 -3.59 4.78 2.92
CA ASP A 14 -4.69 5.73 2.79
C ASP A 14 -5.23 5.72 1.35
N GLY A 15 -6.52 5.51 1.19
CA GLY A 15 -7.19 5.38 -0.11
C GLY A 15 -7.13 3.98 -0.74
N VAL A 16 -6.46 3.02 -0.10
CA VAL A 16 -6.39 1.61 -0.53
C VAL A 16 -6.89 0.66 0.57
N ILE A 17 -6.37 0.79 1.80
CA ILE A 17 -6.76 -0.02 2.95
C ILE A 17 -7.81 0.70 3.78
N ASN A 18 -7.60 1.99 4.04
CA ASN A 18 -8.50 2.84 4.81
C ASN A 18 -8.88 4.10 4.02
N GLU A 19 -9.95 4.74 4.46
CA GLU A 19 -10.38 6.02 3.92
C GLU A 19 -9.24 7.05 4.00
N ASP A 20 -8.98 7.72 2.88
CA ASP A 20 -8.08 8.86 2.86
C ASP A 20 -8.85 10.11 3.33
N ARG A 21 -8.49 10.64 4.51
CA ARG A 21 -9.22 11.73 5.18
C ARG A 21 -8.52 13.08 5.01
N PRO A 22 -9.29 14.17 4.88
CA PRO A 22 -8.74 15.50 5.07
C PRO A 22 -8.09 15.60 6.46
N GLY A 23 -6.81 16.00 6.52
CA GLY A 23 -6.08 16.15 7.78
C GLY A 23 -5.42 14.87 8.33
N SER A 24 -5.38 13.80 7.57
CA SER A 24 -4.74 12.52 7.91
C SER A 24 -5.45 11.74 9.02
N VAL A 25 -5.11 10.48 9.18
CA VAL A 25 -5.49 9.62 10.31
C VAL A 25 -4.54 9.91 11.47
N ARG A 26 -5.06 10.43 12.59
CA ARG A 26 -4.25 10.84 13.76
C ARG A 26 -4.55 10.05 15.04
N SER A 27 -5.57 9.20 14.99
CA SER A 27 -5.94 8.33 16.10
C SER A 27 -6.50 7.02 15.57
N GLU A 28 -6.61 6.01 16.44
CA GLU A 28 -7.27 4.74 16.09
C GLU A 28 -8.74 4.96 15.68
N SER A 29 -9.43 5.92 16.33
CA SER A 29 -10.82 6.27 16.03
C SER A 29 -10.99 6.97 14.67
N ASP A 30 -9.92 7.55 14.13
CA ASP A 30 -9.92 8.15 12.78
C ASP A 30 -9.74 7.11 11.68
N PHE A 31 -9.22 5.94 12.04
CA PHE A 31 -8.94 4.89 11.07
C PHE A 31 -10.22 4.14 10.72
N VAL A 32 -10.68 4.30 9.48
CA VAL A 32 -11.86 3.62 8.95
C VAL A 32 -11.43 2.80 7.74
N PHE A 33 -11.59 1.50 7.80
CA PHE A 33 -11.31 0.64 6.65
C PHE A 33 -12.20 1.00 5.46
N LEU A 34 -11.63 0.92 4.26
CA LEU A 34 -12.45 0.85 3.05
C LEU A 34 -13.22 -0.48 3.02
N PRO A 35 -14.38 -0.50 2.35
CA PRO A 35 -15.20 -1.72 2.26
C PRO A 35 -14.37 -2.92 1.80
N HIS A 36 -14.47 -4.02 2.53
CA HIS A 36 -13.80 -5.31 2.22
C HIS A 36 -12.27 -5.28 2.15
N ALA A 37 -11.59 -4.22 2.62
CA ALA A 37 -10.13 -4.15 2.55
C ALA A 37 -9.43 -5.24 3.39
N PRO A 38 -9.84 -5.55 4.65
CA PRO A 38 -9.26 -6.66 5.40
C PRO A 38 -9.46 -8.02 4.72
N GLU A 39 -10.66 -8.28 4.19
CA GLU A 39 -10.98 -9.52 3.47
C GLU A 39 -10.22 -9.63 2.15
N ALA A 40 -9.96 -8.51 1.47
CA ALA A 40 -9.15 -8.48 0.25
C ALA A 40 -7.69 -8.87 0.54
N ILE A 41 -7.14 -8.43 1.67
CA ILE A 41 -5.80 -8.83 2.12
C ILE A 41 -5.78 -10.34 2.43
N ALA A 42 -6.80 -10.85 3.10
CA ALA A 42 -6.95 -12.29 3.34
C ALA A 42 -7.03 -13.10 2.04
N GLU A 43 -7.76 -12.61 1.04
CA GLU A 43 -7.85 -13.24 -0.29
C GLU A 43 -6.49 -13.26 -1.01
N LEU A 44 -5.72 -12.17 -0.95
CA LEU A 44 -4.36 -12.13 -1.48
C LEU A 44 -3.46 -13.17 -0.81
N ASN A 45 -3.50 -13.26 0.52
CA ASN A 45 -2.72 -14.26 1.27
C ASN A 45 -3.16 -15.69 0.91
N HIS A 46 -4.46 -15.94 0.80
CA HIS A 46 -5.00 -17.25 0.39
C HIS A 46 -4.49 -17.67 -1.00
N LYS A 47 -4.30 -16.71 -1.90
CA LYS A 47 -3.70 -16.92 -3.24
C LYS A 47 -2.17 -17.04 -3.20
N GLY A 48 -1.55 -17.01 -2.03
CA GLY A 48 -0.11 -17.16 -1.84
C GLY A 48 0.69 -15.87 -2.05
N TYR A 49 0.06 -14.70 -1.98
CA TYR A 49 0.77 -13.42 -1.98
C TYR A 49 1.11 -12.98 -0.57
N ARG A 50 2.34 -12.53 -0.39
CA ARG A 50 2.81 -11.86 0.82
C ARG A 50 2.51 -10.37 0.68
N VAL A 51 1.89 -9.76 1.68
CA VAL A 51 1.42 -8.38 1.63
C VAL A 51 2.32 -7.49 2.47
N LEU A 52 2.80 -6.40 1.85
CA LEU A 52 3.55 -5.32 2.49
C LEU A 52 2.78 -4.01 2.32
N VAL A 53 2.97 -3.07 3.25
CA VAL A 53 2.41 -1.72 3.14
C VAL A 53 3.53 -0.71 2.96
N VAL A 54 3.36 0.25 2.04
CA VAL A 54 4.29 1.35 1.75
C VAL A 54 3.52 2.67 1.75
N THR A 55 3.65 3.47 2.81
CA THR A 55 2.79 4.63 3.06
C THR A 55 3.55 5.92 3.38
N ASN A 56 3.07 7.04 2.83
CA ASN A 56 3.53 8.38 3.18
C ASN A 56 2.71 8.91 4.37
N GLN A 57 3.38 9.28 5.47
CA GLN A 57 2.74 9.78 6.69
C GLN A 57 3.35 11.12 7.12
N ALA A 58 3.19 12.14 6.29
CA ALA A 58 3.75 13.48 6.53
C ALA A 58 3.20 14.18 7.78
N CYS A 59 2.07 13.71 8.33
CA CYS A 59 1.55 14.19 9.62
C CYS A 59 2.58 14.02 10.75
N VAL A 60 3.46 13.03 10.67
CA VAL A 60 4.57 12.86 11.63
C VAL A 60 5.59 13.99 11.47
N GLY A 61 6.06 14.24 10.25
CA GLY A 61 7.01 15.32 9.96
C GLY A 61 6.46 16.71 10.31
N ARG A 62 5.15 16.90 10.20
CA ARG A 62 4.49 18.15 10.64
C ARG A 62 4.26 18.23 12.16
N GLY A 63 4.62 17.20 12.93
CA GLY A 63 4.41 17.16 14.37
C GLY A 63 2.95 17.01 14.80
N GLU A 64 2.08 16.56 13.91
CA GLU A 64 0.64 16.35 14.16
C GLU A 64 0.36 14.97 14.76
N LEU A 65 1.32 14.05 14.65
CA LEU A 65 1.28 12.69 15.15
C LEU A 65 2.70 12.24 15.48
N THR A 66 2.87 11.53 16.58
CA THR A 66 4.16 10.90 16.93
C THR A 66 4.30 9.54 16.24
N LEU A 67 5.53 9.05 16.11
CA LEU A 67 5.77 7.69 15.59
C LEU A 67 5.11 6.63 16.48
N ASP A 68 5.12 6.80 17.80
CA ASP A 68 4.50 5.86 18.74
C ASP A 68 2.97 5.82 18.59
N GLU A 69 2.34 6.95 18.29
CA GLU A 69 0.91 7.01 17.99
C GLU A 69 0.59 6.34 16.64
N LEU A 70 1.41 6.60 15.63
CA LEU A 70 1.28 5.94 14.32
C LEU A 70 1.43 4.42 14.45
N GLU A 71 2.37 3.94 15.27
CA GLU A 71 2.57 2.51 15.54
C GLU A 71 1.35 1.89 16.22
N ARG A 72 0.69 2.59 17.15
CA ARG A 72 -0.56 2.13 17.76
C ARG A 72 -1.69 1.99 16.74
N ILE A 73 -1.84 2.97 15.84
CA ILE A 73 -2.82 2.91 14.74
C ILE A 73 -2.53 1.69 13.86
N HIS A 74 -1.28 1.49 13.47
CA HIS A 74 -0.88 0.34 12.66
C HIS A 74 -1.09 -0.99 13.37
N LYS A 75 -0.82 -1.07 14.68
CA LYS A 75 -1.06 -2.28 15.48
C LYS A 75 -2.55 -2.64 15.54
N SER A 76 -3.43 -1.65 15.70
CA SER A 76 -4.88 -1.85 15.64
C SER A 76 -5.29 -2.36 14.27
N MET A 77 -4.87 -1.70 13.18
CA MET A 77 -5.11 -2.14 11.80
C MET A 77 -4.67 -3.60 11.56
N LEU A 78 -3.47 -3.97 11.99
CA LEU A 78 -2.96 -5.34 11.86
C LEU A 78 -3.79 -6.35 12.65
N GLY A 79 -4.32 -5.97 13.81
CA GLY A 79 -5.23 -6.79 14.60
C GLY A 79 -6.51 -7.11 13.85
N ASP A 80 -7.12 -6.09 13.25
CA ASP A 80 -8.37 -6.23 12.49
C ASP A 80 -8.17 -7.04 11.19
N VAL A 81 -7.06 -6.82 10.48
CA VAL A 81 -6.69 -7.62 9.31
C VAL A 81 -6.52 -9.10 9.69
N ARG A 82 -5.86 -9.40 10.81
CA ARG A 82 -5.73 -10.79 11.31
C ARG A 82 -7.08 -11.39 11.70
N ALA A 83 -7.96 -10.60 12.31
CA ALA A 83 -9.31 -11.05 12.64
C ALA A 83 -10.12 -11.44 11.39
N ALA A 84 -9.87 -10.80 10.25
CA ALA A 84 -10.44 -11.15 8.95
C ALA A 84 -9.71 -12.31 8.24
N GLY A 85 -8.67 -12.89 8.86
CA GLY A 85 -7.88 -14.00 8.30
C GLY A 85 -6.72 -13.59 7.39
N GLY A 86 -6.42 -12.28 7.32
CA GLY A 86 -5.31 -11.74 6.54
C GLY A 86 -4.05 -11.51 7.37
N GLU A 87 -2.95 -11.27 6.67
CA GLU A 87 -1.66 -10.90 7.26
C GLU A 87 -0.96 -9.84 6.41
N ILE A 88 -0.42 -8.83 7.09
CA ILE A 88 0.52 -7.85 6.53
C ILE A 88 1.86 -8.10 7.24
N GLU A 89 2.90 -8.42 6.47
CA GLU A 89 4.18 -8.81 7.05
C GLU A 89 4.99 -7.62 7.56
N ARG A 90 4.94 -6.49 6.84
CA ARG A 90 5.65 -5.28 7.24
C ARG A 90 4.98 -4.03 6.68
N ILE A 91 5.13 -2.94 7.44
CA ILE A 91 4.71 -1.60 7.04
C ILE A 91 5.95 -0.71 6.93
N TYR A 92 6.14 -0.12 5.75
CA TYR A 92 7.18 0.86 5.47
C TYR A 92 6.56 2.25 5.46
N VAL A 93 7.11 3.14 6.28
CA VAL A 93 6.58 4.48 6.49
C VAL A 93 7.60 5.52 6.04
N CYS A 94 7.15 6.50 5.28
CA CYS A 94 7.86 7.75 5.12
C CYS A 94 7.19 8.82 6.02
N PRO A 95 7.85 9.27 7.10
CA PRO A 95 7.31 10.28 7.99
C PRO A 95 7.52 11.72 7.49
N HIS A 96 8.33 11.91 6.45
CA HIS A 96 8.80 13.21 6.01
C HIS A 96 7.74 14.02 5.26
N THR A 97 7.86 15.34 5.34
CA THR A 97 7.11 16.29 4.51
C THR A 97 7.70 16.38 3.10
N ASP A 98 7.02 17.11 2.19
CA ASP A 98 7.53 17.31 0.83
C ASP A 98 8.80 18.19 0.80
N GLU A 99 8.90 19.14 1.75
CA GLU A 99 10.02 20.08 1.88
C GLU A 99 11.32 19.41 2.33
N GLU A 100 11.24 18.26 2.98
CA GLU A 100 12.41 17.51 3.47
C GLU A 100 13.17 16.77 2.36
N GLU A 101 12.60 16.68 1.15
CA GLU A 101 13.23 16.11 -0.06
C GLU A 101 13.89 14.73 0.13
N CYS A 102 13.34 13.89 1.04
CA CYS A 102 13.88 12.57 1.34
C CYS A 102 13.70 11.59 0.15
N ASP A 103 14.52 10.55 0.11
CA ASP A 103 14.43 9.52 -0.95
C ASP A 103 13.27 8.54 -0.79
N CYS A 104 12.67 8.47 0.42
CA CYS A 104 11.65 7.47 0.73
C CYS A 104 10.21 7.90 0.39
N ARG A 105 9.92 9.21 0.30
CA ARG A 105 8.58 9.71 0.05
C ARG A 105 8.14 9.46 -1.41
N LYS A 106 7.07 8.68 -1.61
CA LYS A 106 6.44 8.54 -2.94
C LYS A 106 6.08 9.94 -3.50
N PRO A 107 6.43 10.27 -4.73
CA PRO A 107 6.72 9.40 -5.88
C PRO A 107 8.16 8.85 -5.97
N ARG A 108 9.06 9.14 -5.03
CA ARG A 108 10.39 8.51 -5.00
C ARG A 108 10.29 7.05 -4.59
N PRO A 109 11.13 6.15 -5.14
CA PRO A 109 10.98 4.70 -4.96
C PRO A 109 11.54 4.14 -3.64
N GLY A 110 12.12 4.97 -2.76
CA GLY A 110 12.95 4.49 -1.65
C GLY A 110 12.28 3.50 -0.71
N LEU A 111 10.96 3.62 -0.41
CA LEU A 111 10.26 2.62 0.41
C LEU A 111 10.16 1.27 -0.32
N LEU A 112 9.86 1.29 -1.63
CA LEU A 112 9.74 0.07 -2.44
C LEU A 112 11.09 -0.62 -2.59
N THR A 113 12.15 0.18 -2.84
CA THR A 113 13.53 -0.33 -2.93
C THR A 113 13.97 -0.98 -1.62
N ARG A 114 13.65 -0.35 -0.48
CA ARG A 114 13.94 -0.93 0.83
C ARG A 114 13.16 -2.22 1.08
N ALA A 115 11.90 -2.25 0.73
CA ALA A 115 11.09 -3.47 0.82
C ALA A 115 11.69 -4.60 -0.02
N GLN A 116 12.14 -4.29 -1.25
CA GLN A 116 12.80 -5.25 -2.12
C GLN A 116 14.12 -5.76 -1.52
N GLN A 117 14.94 -4.88 -0.92
CA GLN A 117 16.18 -5.29 -0.24
C GLN A 117 15.93 -6.22 0.95
N ASP A 118 14.88 -5.94 1.74
CA ASP A 118 14.55 -6.72 2.94
C ASP A 118 13.96 -8.10 2.61
N PHE A 119 13.19 -8.21 1.53
CA PHE A 119 12.43 -9.42 1.19
C PHE A 119 12.95 -10.16 -0.06
N GLY A 120 13.79 -9.53 -0.87
CA GLY A 120 14.41 -10.16 -2.03
C GLY A 120 13.45 -10.49 -3.19
N PHE A 121 12.28 -9.84 -3.26
CA PHE A 121 11.31 -10.10 -4.32
C PHE A 121 11.79 -9.58 -5.69
N GLU A 122 11.28 -10.21 -6.76
CA GLU A 122 11.51 -9.75 -8.13
C GLU A 122 10.56 -8.59 -8.46
N PRO A 123 11.07 -7.36 -8.71
CA PRO A 123 10.22 -6.19 -8.94
C PRO A 123 9.23 -6.37 -10.08
N SER A 124 9.68 -6.93 -11.20
CA SER A 124 8.84 -7.14 -12.39
C SER A 124 7.69 -8.14 -12.20
N GLN A 125 7.71 -8.91 -11.11
CA GLN A 125 6.66 -9.85 -10.72
C GLN A 125 5.84 -9.38 -9.52
N THR A 126 6.16 -8.21 -8.98
CA THR A 126 5.55 -7.64 -7.78
C THR A 126 4.62 -6.49 -8.17
N TRP A 127 3.46 -6.40 -7.51
CA TRP A 127 2.50 -5.33 -7.73
C TRP A 127 2.59 -4.27 -6.64
N MET A 128 2.43 -3.00 -7.03
CA MET A 128 2.16 -1.87 -6.15
C MET A 128 0.76 -1.33 -6.43
N ILE A 129 -0.10 -1.41 -5.42
CA ILE A 129 -1.47 -0.91 -5.49
C ILE A 129 -1.53 0.42 -4.75
N GLY A 130 -1.96 1.44 -5.47
CA GLY A 130 -2.16 2.79 -4.93
C GLY A 130 -3.48 3.39 -5.39
N ASP A 131 -3.72 4.62 -4.99
CA ASP A 131 -4.90 5.41 -5.36
C ASP A 131 -4.52 6.69 -6.14
N ALA A 132 -3.23 6.99 -6.26
CA ALA A 132 -2.74 8.26 -6.78
C ALA A 132 -1.54 8.11 -7.72
N GLY A 133 -1.29 9.17 -8.51
CA GLY A 133 -0.15 9.21 -9.44
C GLY A 133 1.21 9.05 -8.80
N ARG A 134 1.37 9.44 -7.54
CA ARG A 134 2.61 9.25 -6.78
C ARG A 134 2.96 7.77 -6.57
N ASP A 135 1.94 6.91 -6.43
CA ASP A 135 2.11 5.46 -6.24
C ASP A 135 2.57 4.82 -7.54
N VAL A 136 1.92 5.17 -8.64
CA VAL A 136 2.30 4.73 -10.00
C VAL A 136 3.73 5.15 -10.33
N ALA A 137 4.09 6.41 -10.08
CA ALA A 137 5.43 6.91 -10.35
C ALA A 137 6.50 6.20 -9.50
N ALA A 138 6.23 5.96 -8.22
CA ALA A 138 7.14 5.23 -7.33
C ALA A 138 7.31 3.76 -7.78
N ALA A 139 6.22 3.11 -8.19
CA ALA A 139 6.25 1.74 -8.70
C ALA A 139 7.10 1.63 -9.97
N ILE A 140 6.85 2.49 -10.96
CA ILE A 140 7.62 2.53 -12.22
C ILE A 140 9.11 2.76 -11.92
N ALA A 141 9.43 3.73 -11.05
CA ALA A 141 10.82 4.03 -10.69
C ALA A 141 11.54 2.87 -9.97
N ALA A 142 10.78 2.03 -9.25
CA ALA A 142 11.30 0.82 -8.59
C ALA A 142 11.27 -0.44 -9.47
N GLY A 143 10.77 -0.35 -10.71
CA GLY A 143 10.59 -1.51 -11.60
C GLY A 143 9.47 -2.46 -11.17
N VAL A 144 8.58 -2.01 -10.26
CA VAL A 144 7.43 -2.75 -9.74
C VAL A 144 6.22 -2.45 -10.62
N ARG A 145 5.34 -3.43 -10.81
CA ARG A 145 4.12 -3.28 -11.63
C ARG A 145 3.09 -2.41 -10.92
N PRO A 146 2.70 -1.24 -11.46
CA PRO A 146 1.69 -0.39 -10.85
C PRO A 146 0.28 -0.89 -11.13
N ALA A 147 -0.62 -0.71 -10.17
CA ALA A 147 -2.06 -0.76 -10.36
C ALA A 147 -2.75 0.28 -9.48
N LEU A 148 -3.92 0.75 -9.90
CA LEU A 148 -4.71 1.75 -9.19
C LEU A 148 -6.05 1.19 -8.74
N VAL A 149 -6.54 1.70 -7.62
CA VAL A 149 -7.93 1.53 -7.18
C VAL A 149 -8.66 2.88 -7.21
N ARG A 150 -9.98 2.84 -7.49
CA ARG A 150 -10.82 4.03 -7.64
C ARG A 150 -11.29 4.63 -6.33
N ALA A 151 -11.05 3.96 -5.21
CA ALA A 151 -11.52 4.38 -3.88
C ALA A 151 -10.80 5.64 -3.33
N GLY A 152 -9.76 6.10 -4.03
CA GLY A 152 -8.92 7.21 -3.58
C GLY A 152 -9.43 8.62 -3.90
N LYS A 153 -8.67 9.61 -3.45
CA LYS A 153 -9.01 11.04 -3.43
C LYS A 153 -9.02 11.74 -4.77
N ASP A 154 -8.34 11.22 -5.78
CA ASP A 154 -8.16 11.96 -7.04
C ASP A 154 -8.99 11.36 -8.19
N PRO A 155 -10.30 11.65 -8.27
CA PRO A 155 -11.14 11.20 -9.38
C PRO A 155 -10.73 11.82 -10.72
N ALA A 156 -9.89 12.86 -10.72
CA ALA A 156 -9.39 13.50 -11.92
C ALA A 156 -8.09 12.87 -12.43
N TYR A 157 -7.38 12.10 -11.60
CA TYR A 157 -6.17 11.42 -12.03
C TYR A 157 -6.50 10.43 -13.14
N ARG A 158 -5.83 10.58 -14.25
CA ARG A 158 -5.92 9.65 -15.38
C ARG A 158 -4.69 8.76 -15.37
N ALA A 159 -4.89 7.49 -15.05
CA ALA A 159 -3.84 6.50 -15.16
C ALA A 159 -3.28 6.47 -16.60
N PRO A 160 -1.97 6.24 -16.77
CA PRO A 160 -1.44 5.83 -18.07
C PRO A 160 -2.23 4.64 -18.62
N THR A 161 -2.38 4.56 -19.93
CA THR A 161 -3.24 3.56 -20.59
C THR A 161 -2.83 2.10 -20.33
N ASP A 162 -1.59 1.89 -19.92
CA ASP A 162 -0.99 0.59 -19.58
C ASP A 162 -1.05 0.25 -18.08
N VAL A 163 -1.56 1.15 -17.25
CA VAL A 163 -1.76 0.90 -15.81
C VAL A 163 -3.18 0.41 -15.56
N PRO A 164 -3.36 -0.83 -15.08
CA PRO A 164 -4.69 -1.35 -14.80
C PRO A 164 -5.34 -0.61 -13.62
N VAL A 165 -6.65 -0.41 -13.72
CA VAL A 165 -7.46 0.28 -12.71
C VAL A 165 -8.60 -0.63 -12.28
N PHE A 166 -8.71 -0.83 -10.98
CA PHE A 166 -9.72 -1.67 -10.32
C PHE A 166 -10.70 -0.80 -9.52
N ASP A 167 -11.88 -1.31 -9.25
CA ASP A 167 -12.87 -0.55 -8.48
C ASP A 167 -12.42 -0.38 -7.02
N ASP A 168 -11.86 -1.43 -6.42
CA ASP A 168 -11.30 -1.45 -5.07
C ASP A 168 -10.22 -2.54 -4.91
N LEU A 169 -9.70 -2.70 -3.69
CA LEU A 169 -8.69 -3.70 -3.38
C LEU A 169 -9.22 -5.13 -3.54
N MET A 170 -10.52 -5.37 -3.25
CA MET A 170 -11.13 -6.68 -3.41
C MET A 170 -11.26 -7.06 -4.89
N ASP A 171 -11.61 -6.11 -5.75
CA ASP A 171 -11.64 -6.32 -7.19
C ASP A 171 -10.26 -6.71 -7.73
N PHE A 172 -9.20 -5.99 -7.32
CA PHE A 172 -7.83 -6.40 -7.64
C PHE A 172 -7.50 -7.81 -7.12
N ALA A 173 -7.80 -8.10 -5.84
CA ALA A 173 -7.49 -9.38 -5.23
C ALA A 173 -8.15 -10.56 -5.96
N ARG A 174 -9.36 -10.37 -6.48
CA ARG A 174 -10.06 -11.39 -7.27
C ARG A 174 -9.41 -11.63 -8.63
N GLN A 175 -8.95 -10.57 -9.29
CA GLN A 175 -8.47 -10.62 -10.67
C GLN A 175 -6.97 -10.87 -10.82
N ILE A 176 -6.16 -10.74 -9.76
CA ILE A 176 -4.69 -10.79 -9.83
C ILE A 176 -4.16 -12.05 -10.53
N SER A 177 -4.81 -13.19 -10.37
CA SER A 177 -4.40 -14.44 -11.00
C SER A 177 -4.62 -14.48 -12.52
N ALA A 178 -5.46 -13.60 -13.06
CA ALA A 178 -5.78 -13.53 -14.48
C ALA A 178 -4.91 -12.50 -15.23
N ILE A 179 -4.21 -11.63 -14.51
CA ILE A 179 -3.40 -10.54 -15.06
C ILE A 179 -1.89 -10.76 -14.93
N MET A 180 -1.49 -11.96 -14.52
CA MET A 180 -0.10 -12.39 -14.43
C MET A 180 0.46 -12.88 -15.75
#